data_66e9b6ac0ba4a9cbcdc0ee5f50937d82
#
_entry.id   66e9b6ac0ba4a9cbcdc0ee5f50937d82
#
_cell.length_a   1.000
_cell.length_b   1.000
_cell.length_c   1.000
_cell.angle_alpha   90.00
_cell.angle_beta   90.00
_cell.angle_gamma   90.00
#
_symmetry.space_group_name_H-M   'P 1'
#
loop_
_entity.id
_entity.type
_entity.pdbx_description
1 polymer ?
#
loop_
_entity_poly.entity_id
_entity_poly.type
_entity_poly.pdbx_seq_one_letter_code
_entity_poly.pdbx_strand_id
1 'polypeptide(L)'
;MAYTAAALHILVKHKEQAEEIIKQLKKGAKFDVLAKKHSTCPSGKKGGHLGEFRKGQMVPAFDKVCFTGELLTPHLVKTKFGWHVIKVLYRT
;
A
#
# COMPACT_ATOMS: atom_id res chain seq x y z
N MET A 1 -19.10 -11.36 2.14
CA MET A 1 -18.60 -10.00 2.31
C MET A 1 -17.31 -10.02 3.13
N ALA A 2 -16.29 -9.31 2.68
CA ALA A 2 -15.01 -9.29 3.40
C ALA A 2 -15.04 -8.31 4.57
N TYR A 3 -14.53 -8.71 5.73
CA TYR A 3 -14.44 -7.86 6.92
C TYR A 3 -12.99 -7.56 7.30
N THR A 4 -12.04 -8.35 6.83
CA THR A 4 -10.61 -8.14 7.07
C THR A 4 -9.84 -8.15 5.76
N ALA A 5 -8.70 -7.48 5.76
CA ALA A 5 -7.79 -7.49 4.62
C ALA A 5 -6.36 -7.47 5.13
N ALA A 6 -5.45 -7.98 4.30
CA ALA A 6 -4.02 -7.85 4.54
C ALA A 6 -3.42 -7.10 3.36
N ALA A 7 -2.57 -6.13 3.63
CA ALA A 7 -1.98 -5.29 2.60
C ALA A 7 -0.55 -4.88 2.93
N LEU A 8 0.15 -4.50 1.88
CA LEU A 8 1.44 -3.84 1.96
C LEU A 8 1.25 -2.41 1.49
N HIS A 9 2.01 -1.46 2.06
CA HIS A 9 1.99 -0.11 1.53
C HIS A 9 3.35 0.57 1.63
N ILE A 10 3.52 1.59 0.79
CA ILE A 10 4.69 2.48 0.81
C ILE A 10 4.15 3.90 0.84
N LEU A 11 4.58 4.69 1.83
CA LEU A 11 4.17 6.09 1.95
C LEU A 11 5.31 6.99 1.51
N VAL A 12 5.03 7.90 0.57
CA VAL A 12 6.00 8.89 0.10
C VAL A 12 5.33 10.26 0.03
N LYS A 13 6.13 11.33 0.00
CA LYS A 13 5.62 12.70 0.02
C LYS A 13 5.10 13.17 -1.33
N HIS A 14 5.67 12.68 -2.42
CA HIS A 14 5.39 13.21 -3.76
C HIS A 14 4.79 12.14 -4.67
N LYS A 15 3.84 12.56 -5.50
CA LYS A 15 3.17 11.69 -6.45
C LYS A 15 4.16 11.02 -7.41
N GLU A 16 5.14 11.77 -7.89
CA GLU A 16 6.14 11.27 -8.82
C GLU A 16 6.94 10.11 -8.25
N GLN A 17 7.25 10.17 -6.95
CA GLN A 17 7.93 9.07 -6.25
C GLN A 17 7.05 7.82 -6.24
N ALA A 18 5.76 7.98 -5.94
CA ALA A 18 4.82 6.86 -5.90
C ALA A 18 4.66 6.23 -7.28
N GLU A 19 4.54 7.07 -8.32
CA GLU A 19 4.42 6.58 -9.69
C GLU A 19 5.67 5.82 -10.14
N GLU A 20 6.85 6.30 -9.79
CA GLU A 20 8.10 5.61 -10.10
C GLU A 20 8.19 4.25 -9.39
N ILE A 21 7.75 4.20 -8.14
CA ILE A 21 7.72 2.94 -7.38
C ILE A 21 6.79 1.93 -8.06
N ILE A 22 5.60 2.37 -8.47
CA ILE A 22 4.66 1.51 -9.20
C ILE A 22 5.28 0.98 -10.49
N LYS A 23 5.98 1.86 -11.22
CA LYS A 23 6.66 1.47 -12.45
C LYS A 23 7.70 0.38 -12.20
N GLN A 24 8.49 0.53 -11.14
CA GLN A 24 9.50 -0.48 -10.77
C GLN A 24 8.84 -1.80 -10.36
N LEU A 25 7.74 -1.74 -9.63
CA LEU A 25 6.98 -2.94 -9.24
C LEU A 25 6.46 -3.69 -10.46
N LYS A 26 5.97 -2.99 -11.47
CA LYS A 26 5.51 -3.59 -12.71
C LYS A 26 6.63 -4.25 -13.51
N LYS A 27 7.87 -3.82 -13.27
CA LYS A 27 9.06 -4.41 -13.90
C LYS A 27 9.66 -5.56 -13.10
N GLY A 28 9.02 -5.96 -12.00
CA GLY A 28 9.46 -7.09 -11.20
C GLY A 28 10.23 -6.75 -9.94
N ALA A 29 10.36 -5.47 -9.57
CA ALA A 29 11.01 -5.08 -8.32
C ALA A 29 10.21 -5.60 -7.13
N LYS A 30 10.92 -5.92 -6.04
CA LYS A 30 10.28 -6.46 -4.84
C LYS A 30 9.71 -5.34 -3.97
N PHE A 31 8.47 -5.51 -3.55
CA PHE A 31 7.76 -4.51 -2.75
C PHE A 31 8.48 -4.21 -1.44
N ASP A 32 8.92 -5.24 -0.73
CA ASP A 32 9.59 -5.07 0.56
C ASP A 32 10.88 -4.27 0.44
N VAL A 33 11.64 -4.47 -0.62
CA VAL A 33 12.88 -3.72 -0.87
C VAL A 33 12.57 -2.24 -1.07
N LEU A 34 11.57 -1.93 -1.90
CA LEU A 34 11.17 -0.55 -2.17
C LEU A 34 10.58 0.12 -0.93
N ALA A 35 9.83 -0.62 -0.13
CA ALA A 35 9.26 -0.11 1.11
C ALA A 35 10.35 0.28 2.10
N LYS A 36 11.35 -0.57 2.28
CA LYS A 36 12.48 -0.29 3.17
C LYS A 36 13.30 0.91 2.72
N LYS A 37 13.42 1.08 1.40
CA LYS A 37 14.22 2.16 0.82
C LYS A 37 13.49 3.50 0.80
N HIS A 38 12.20 3.51 0.50
CA HIS A 38 11.47 4.75 0.19
C HIS A 38 10.39 5.14 1.18
N SER A 39 9.78 4.19 1.89
CA SER A 39 8.63 4.51 2.72
C SER A 39 9.00 5.38 3.91
N THR A 40 8.22 6.43 4.15
CA THR A 40 8.36 7.29 5.32
C THR A 40 7.55 6.76 6.51
N CYS A 41 6.73 5.74 6.29
CA CYS A 41 5.94 5.11 7.36
C CYS A 41 6.80 4.09 8.11
N PRO A 42 6.64 3.95 9.45
CA PRO A 42 7.36 2.93 10.22
C PRO A 42 7.21 1.51 9.69
N SER A 43 6.08 1.18 9.06
CA SER A 43 5.87 -0.14 8.46
C SER A 43 6.86 -0.43 7.32
N GLY A 44 7.49 0.60 6.76
CA GLY A 44 8.52 0.43 5.74
C GLY A 44 9.67 -0.44 6.21
N LYS A 45 10.02 -0.38 7.49
CA LYS A 45 11.08 -1.20 8.08
C LYS A 45 10.76 -2.69 8.04
N LYS A 46 9.47 -3.03 7.94
CA LYS A 46 8.96 -4.40 7.84
C LYS A 46 8.58 -4.76 6.41
N GLY A 47 9.10 -4.05 5.42
CA GLY A 47 8.79 -4.29 4.02
C GLY A 47 7.42 -3.78 3.60
N GLY A 48 6.83 -2.87 4.38
CA GLY A 48 5.52 -2.29 4.09
C GLY A 48 4.34 -3.11 4.64
N HIS A 49 4.60 -4.19 5.36
CA HIS A 49 3.54 -5.03 5.90
C HIS A 49 2.69 -4.33 6.95
N LEU A 50 1.38 -4.32 6.74
CA LEU A 50 0.42 -3.79 7.70
C LEU A 50 -0.23 -4.91 8.52
N GLY A 51 -0.06 -6.17 8.12
CA GLY A 51 -0.76 -7.29 8.71
C GLY A 51 -2.24 -7.27 8.33
N GLU A 52 -3.06 -8.00 9.08
CA GLU A 52 -4.49 -7.97 8.88
C GLU A 52 -5.13 -6.82 9.65
N PHE A 53 -6.11 -6.18 9.04
CA PHE A 53 -6.89 -5.11 9.67
C PHE A 53 -8.34 -5.21 9.23
N ARG A 54 -9.22 -4.61 10.02
CA ARG A 54 -10.66 -4.63 9.77
C ARG A 54 -11.08 -3.43 8.95
N LYS A 55 -12.18 -3.60 8.21
CA LYS A 55 -12.81 -2.50 7.49
C LYS A 55 -13.12 -1.36 8.45
N GLY A 56 -12.74 -0.14 8.06
CA GLY A 56 -12.95 1.05 8.87
C GLY A 56 -11.80 1.45 9.76
N GLN A 57 -10.76 0.63 9.90
CA GLN A 57 -9.59 0.96 10.72
C GLN A 57 -8.62 1.93 10.03
N MET A 58 -8.60 1.94 8.71
CA MET A 58 -7.74 2.83 7.93
C MET A 58 -8.50 4.07 7.49
N VAL A 59 -7.77 5.11 7.03
CA VAL A 59 -8.43 6.30 6.46
C VAL A 59 -9.30 5.88 5.26
N PRO A 60 -10.43 6.59 5.01
CA PRO A 60 -11.42 6.14 4.02
C PRO A 60 -10.88 5.79 2.65
N ALA A 61 -9.99 6.59 2.09
CA ALA A 61 -9.44 6.33 0.76
C ALA A 61 -8.62 5.04 0.72
N PHE A 62 -7.83 4.80 1.77
CA PHE A 62 -7.04 3.58 1.91
C PHE A 62 -7.94 2.36 2.11
N ASP A 63 -8.91 2.49 3.00
CA ASP A 63 -9.88 1.45 3.31
C ASP A 63 -10.63 0.99 2.05
N LYS A 64 -11.10 1.95 1.25
CA LYS A 64 -11.81 1.66 0.01
C LYS A 64 -10.98 0.79 -0.93
N VAL A 65 -9.71 1.13 -1.14
CA VAL A 65 -8.82 0.36 -2.01
C VAL A 65 -8.60 -1.04 -1.44
N CYS A 66 -8.39 -1.16 -0.13
CA CYS A 66 -8.13 -2.46 0.49
C CYS A 66 -9.32 -3.40 0.41
N PHE A 67 -10.54 -2.88 0.37
CA PHE A 67 -11.75 -3.71 0.36
C PHE A 67 -12.47 -3.79 -0.98
N THR A 68 -12.09 -2.97 -1.95
CA THR A 68 -12.71 -2.99 -3.29
C THR A 68 -11.71 -3.07 -4.44
N GLY A 69 -10.45 -2.77 -4.20
CA GLY A 69 -9.41 -2.76 -5.24
C GLY A 69 -8.99 -4.15 -5.68
N GLU A 70 -8.38 -4.24 -6.83
CA GLU A 70 -7.86 -5.49 -7.36
C GLU A 70 -6.71 -6.02 -6.49
N LEU A 71 -6.75 -7.33 -6.19
CA LEU A 71 -5.73 -7.98 -5.38
C LEU A 71 -4.40 -8.07 -6.14
N LEU A 72 -3.30 -8.01 -5.39
CA LEU A 72 -1.94 -8.20 -5.89
C LEU A 72 -1.50 -7.21 -6.96
N THR A 73 -2.21 -6.08 -7.06
CA THR A 73 -1.93 -5.01 -8.02
C THR A 73 -1.57 -3.73 -7.24
N PRO A 74 -0.53 -2.99 -7.62
CA PRO A 74 -0.22 -1.74 -6.93
C PRO A 74 -1.26 -0.67 -7.24
N HIS A 75 -1.76 -0.02 -6.19
CA HIS A 75 -2.73 1.08 -6.29
C HIS A 75 -2.11 2.37 -5.77
N LEU A 76 -2.42 3.48 -6.43
CA LEU A 76 -1.98 4.81 -6.02
C LEU A 76 -3.12 5.50 -5.28
N VAL A 77 -2.87 5.89 -4.03
CA VAL A 77 -3.89 6.54 -3.19
C VAL A 77 -3.30 7.76 -2.49
N LYS A 78 -4.00 8.88 -2.57
CA LYS A 78 -3.62 10.09 -1.84
C LYS A 78 -4.39 10.17 -0.54
N THR A 79 -3.69 10.48 0.56
CA THR A 79 -4.29 10.76 1.86
C THR A 79 -3.66 12.02 2.44
N LYS A 80 -4.12 12.45 3.61
CA LYS A 80 -3.53 13.60 4.31
C LYS A 80 -2.05 13.39 4.68
N PHE A 81 -1.59 12.14 4.70
CA PHE A 81 -0.21 11.81 5.02
C PHE A 81 0.74 11.87 3.83
N GLY A 82 0.20 11.84 2.61
CA GLY A 82 0.98 11.84 1.37
C GLY A 82 0.41 10.87 0.36
N TRP A 83 1.28 10.25 -0.42
CA TRP A 83 0.90 9.30 -1.46
C TRP A 83 1.26 7.88 -1.05
N HIS A 84 0.30 6.99 -1.14
CA HIS A 84 0.47 5.58 -0.79
C HIS A 84 0.49 4.73 -2.04
N VAL A 85 1.42 3.77 -2.08
CA VAL A 85 1.37 2.66 -3.03
C VAL A 85 0.91 1.47 -2.22
N ILE A 86 -0.26 0.93 -2.55
CA ILE A 86 -0.91 -0.13 -1.79
C ILE A 86 -1.03 -1.38 -2.62
N LYS A 87 -0.63 -2.51 -2.04
CA LYS A 87 -0.83 -3.83 -2.66
C LYS A 87 -1.62 -4.69 -1.68
N VAL A 88 -2.85 -5.04 -2.06
CA VAL A 88 -3.72 -5.87 -1.23
C VAL A 88 -3.39 -7.33 -1.47
N LEU A 89 -3.06 -8.06 -0.40
CA LEU A 89 -2.66 -9.46 -0.51
C LEU A 89 -3.87 -10.40 -0.54
N TYR A 90 -4.84 -10.16 0.33
CA TYR A 90 -6.07 -10.95 0.41
C TYR A 90 -7.13 -10.23 1.23
N ARG A 91 -8.36 -10.73 1.13
CA ARG A 91 -9.51 -10.31 1.94
C ARG A 91 -10.20 -11.55 2.48
N THR A 92 -10.71 -11.44 3.70
CA THR A 92 -11.45 -12.55 4.32
C THR A 92 -12.74 -12.07 4.96
#